data_aa8b0939265cbff38864ab41ccac1efc
#
_entry.id   aa8b0939265cbff38864ab41ccac1efc
#
_cell.length_a   1.000
_cell.length_b   1.000
_cell.length_c   1.000
_cell.angle_alpha   90.00
_cell.angle_beta   90.00
_cell.angle_gamma   90.00
#
_symmetry.space_group_name_H-M   'P 1'
#
loop_
_entity.id
_entity.type
_entity.pdbx_description
1 polymer ?
#
loop_
_entity_poly.entity_id
_entity_poly.type
_entity_poly.pdbx_seq_one_letter_code
_entity_poly.pdbx_strand_id
1 'polypeptide(L)'
;MQKRVLQAVRAPIFSEMLIGQLSKVARTSAIVVKRLSSGWFPHVEMGPPDAILGVTEAFKADKNPNKINLGVGAYRDNEGKPYVLSSVRKAEEALMAAHMDKEYAGIAGIPEFTSVAIKLALGDDSVVIKGKRNATVQSVSGTGALRTGSEFLAKWHNGPKVVYQPKPTWGNHVPVFKFAGIEVKTYRYYDGKTCGFDEAGMLEDISNIPEKSIILLHACAHNPTGVDPRPEQWKKIEEVVRKRKLFPFFDMAYQGFASGSIDRDAFAVRYFVDQGHCLALAQSFAKNMGLYGERVGAFTLVCSSEEEAACVMSQLKILIRPMISNPPIHGARIAARILSDGSLREQWLKEVKGMAERIISMRIHLRDMLGAEGSTRRWQHIVDQIGMFCFTGISPEQVERLIKDYSIYLTRDGRISVAGITTNNIGYLARALHDVTK
;
A
#
# COMPACT_ATOMS: atom_id res chain seq x y z
N MET A 1 -31.83 81.76 -29.81
CA MET A 1 -33.16 81.18 -29.56
C MET A 1 -33.10 79.69 -29.67
N GLN A 2 -33.70 79.04 -28.71
CA GLN A 2 -33.96 77.59 -28.54
C GLN A 2 -32.79 76.61 -28.28
N LYS A 3 -32.61 76.33 -26.98
CA LYS A 3 -32.05 75.18 -26.40
C LYS A 3 -32.88 73.95 -26.73
N ARG A 4 -32.29 72.85 -27.14
CA ARG A 4 -32.89 71.52 -27.04
C ARG A 4 -32.03 70.61 -26.10
N VAL A 5 -32.69 70.18 -25.08
CA VAL A 5 -32.25 69.21 -24.06
C VAL A 5 -32.19 67.81 -24.70
N LEU A 6 -31.07 67.14 -24.63
CA LEU A 6 -31.00 65.74 -24.95
C LEU A 6 -30.95 64.92 -23.63
N GLN A 7 -32.05 64.19 -23.39
CA GLN A 7 -32.16 63.21 -22.34
C GLN A 7 -31.17 62.01 -22.58
N ALA A 8 -30.42 61.66 -21.56
CA ALA A 8 -29.65 60.47 -21.55
C ALA A 8 -30.52 59.21 -21.37
N VAL A 9 -30.62 58.43 -22.41
CA VAL A 9 -31.22 57.08 -22.35
C VAL A 9 -30.15 56.13 -21.86
N ARG A 10 -30.41 55.49 -20.73
CA ARG A 10 -29.59 54.39 -20.20
C ARG A 10 -29.61 53.23 -21.19
N ALA A 11 -28.42 52.79 -21.66
CA ALA A 11 -28.24 51.59 -22.45
C ALA A 11 -28.41 50.35 -21.59
N PRO A 12 -29.03 49.29 -22.10
CA PRO A 12 -29.37 48.11 -21.32
C PRO A 12 -28.18 47.12 -21.19
N ILE A 13 -28.28 46.32 -20.16
CA ILE A 13 -27.54 45.20 -19.61
C ILE A 13 -26.91 44.16 -20.61
N PHE A 14 -26.86 44.45 -21.90
CA PHE A 14 -26.34 43.55 -22.95
C PHE A 14 -24.81 43.50 -23.09
N SER A 15 -24.05 44.41 -22.47
CA SER A 15 -22.61 44.50 -22.67
C SER A 15 -21.82 43.50 -21.79
N GLU A 16 -22.31 43.19 -20.59
CA GLU A 16 -21.60 42.27 -19.67
C GLU A 16 -21.71 40.80 -20.06
N MET A 17 -22.82 40.38 -20.67
CA MET A 17 -22.96 39.01 -21.18
C MET A 17 -22.07 38.73 -22.40
N LEU A 18 -21.88 39.75 -23.27
CA LEU A 18 -21.04 39.61 -24.47
C LEU A 18 -19.56 39.56 -24.13
N ILE A 19 -19.10 40.32 -23.11
CA ILE A 19 -17.72 40.33 -22.64
C ILE A 19 -17.42 38.99 -21.93
N GLY A 20 -18.36 38.44 -21.17
CA GLY A 20 -18.22 37.12 -20.52
C GLY A 20 -18.14 35.95 -21.50
N GLN A 21 -18.89 36.01 -22.60
CA GLN A 21 -18.83 35.00 -23.66
C GLN A 21 -17.55 35.12 -24.51
N LEU A 22 -17.14 36.36 -24.86
CA LEU A 22 -15.87 36.57 -25.56
C LEU A 22 -14.65 36.16 -24.75
N SER A 23 -14.67 36.33 -23.41
CA SER A 23 -13.60 35.87 -22.55
C SER A 23 -13.56 34.33 -22.43
N LYS A 24 -14.71 33.65 -22.45
CA LYS A 24 -14.78 32.17 -22.48
C LYS A 24 -14.33 31.62 -23.85
N VAL A 25 -14.77 32.24 -24.95
CA VAL A 25 -14.32 31.83 -26.30
C VAL A 25 -12.84 32.13 -26.50
N ALA A 26 -12.32 33.25 -25.99
CA ALA A 26 -10.89 33.54 -26.03
C ALA A 26 -10.05 32.57 -25.15
N ARG A 27 -10.57 32.18 -23.99
CA ARG A 27 -9.90 31.14 -23.15
C ARG A 27 -9.96 29.77 -23.79
N THR A 28 -11.09 29.39 -24.41
CA THR A 28 -11.20 28.10 -25.13
C THR A 28 -10.35 28.12 -26.39
N SER A 29 -10.27 29.23 -27.13
CA SER A 29 -9.41 29.41 -28.28
C SER A 29 -7.91 29.44 -27.88
N ALA A 30 -7.55 30.03 -26.74
CA ALA A 30 -6.19 30.04 -26.24
C ALA A 30 -5.75 28.62 -25.77
N ILE A 31 -6.68 27.81 -25.24
CA ILE A 31 -6.43 26.39 -24.90
C ILE A 31 -6.31 25.56 -26.19
N VAL A 32 -7.15 25.82 -27.20
CA VAL A 32 -7.07 25.14 -28.50
C VAL A 32 -5.81 25.56 -29.28
N VAL A 33 -5.43 26.83 -29.24
CA VAL A 33 -4.20 27.33 -29.89
C VAL A 33 -2.94 26.82 -29.17
N LYS A 34 -2.95 26.64 -27.84
CA LYS A 34 -1.86 25.96 -27.13
C LYS A 34 -1.74 24.47 -27.48
N ARG A 35 -2.84 23.81 -27.90
CA ARG A 35 -2.81 22.43 -28.41
C ARG A 35 -2.32 22.31 -29.85
N LEU A 36 -2.24 23.42 -30.59
CA LEU A 36 -1.71 23.47 -31.96
C LEU A 36 -0.22 23.88 -32.02
N SER A 37 0.45 24.02 -30.86
CA SER A 37 1.90 24.20 -30.86
C SER A 37 2.58 22.89 -31.33
N SER A 38 3.57 23.03 -32.19
CA SER A 38 4.34 21.96 -32.87
C SER A 38 5.16 21.06 -31.94
N GLY A 39 4.57 20.55 -30.87
CA GLY A 39 5.20 19.61 -29.95
C GLY A 39 4.96 18.15 -30.37
N TRP A 40 5.85 17.24 -30.00
CA TRP A 40 5.69 15.81 -30.23
C TRP A 40 4.54 15.21 -29.42
N PHE A 41 4.16 15.82 -28.30
CA PHE A 41 3.20 15.28 -27.32
C PHE A 41 2.01 16.20 -27.01
N PRO A 42 1.42 16.95 -27.99
CA PRO A 42 0.30 17.87 -27.69
C PRO A 42 -0.97 17.14 -27.27
N HIS A 43 -1.06 15.83 -27.53
CA HIS A 43 -2.18 14.96 -27.18
C HIS A 43 -2.05 14.33 -25.78
N VAL A 44 -0.89 14.51 -25.11
CA VAL A 44 -0.70 13.98 -23.75
C VAL A 44 -1.48 14.83 -22.76
N GLU A 45 -2.41 14.19 -22.08
CA GLU A 45 -3.23 14.84 -21.05
C GLU A 45 -2.45 14.97 -19.73
N MET A 46 -2.75 16.02 -18.98
CA MET A 46 -2.22 16.15 -17.63
C MET A 46 -2.77 15.03 -16.74
N GLY A 47 -1.88 14.22 -16.18
CA GLY A 47 -2.26 13.20 -15.21
C GLY A 47 -2.85 13.80 -13.93
N PRO A 48 -3.80 13.10 -13.28
CA PRO A 48 -4.31 13.55 -11.99
C PRO A 48 -3.19 13.55 -10.94
N PRO A 49 -3.19 14.49 -9.98
CA PRO A 49 -2.23 14.47 -8.88
C PRO A 49 -2.41 13.18 -8.04
N ASP A 50 -1.30 12.64 -7.54
CA ASP A 50 -1.35 11.49 -6.63
C ASP A 50 -2.06 11.86 -5.33
N ALA A 51 -3.06 11.08 -4.93
CA ALA A 51 -3.92 11.36 -3.79
C ALA A 51 -3.18 11.39 -2.44
N ILE A 52 -2.06 10.66 -2.31
CA ILE A 52 -1.25 10.58 -1.09
C ILE A 52 -0.17 11.66 -1.08
N LEU A 53 0.51 11.85 -2.22
CA LEU A 53 1.54 12.87 -2.36
C LEU A 53 0.96 14.28 -2.24
N GLY A 54 -0.22 14.52 -2.81
CA GLY A 54 -0.92 15.81 -2.69
C GLY A 54 -1.26 16.18 -1.24
N VAL A 55 -1.65 15.21 -0.40
CA VAL A 55 -1.83 15.42 1.06
C VAL A 55 -0.52 15.85 1.72
N THR A 56 0.61 15.23 1.34
CA THR A 56 1.91 15.56 1.91
C THR A 56 2.40 16.95 1.47
N GLU A 57 2.14 17.35 0.22
CA GLU A 57 2.47 18.68 -0.29
C GLU A 57 1.66 19.76 0.42
N ALA A 58 0.36 19.56 0.59
CA ALA A 58 -0.50 20.45 1.35
C ALA A 58 -0.04 20.61 2.80
N PHE A 59 0.29 19.49 3.47
CA PHE A 59 0.87 19.52 4.81
C PHE A 59 2.18 20.33 4.88
N LYS A 60 3.07 20.17 3.91
CA LYS A 60 4.35 20.93 3.88
C LYS A 60 4.12 22.42 3.69
N ALA A 61 3.16 22.81 2.86
CA ALA A 61 2.83 24.20 2.57
C ALA A 61 2.15 24.93 3.75
N ASP A 62 1.46 24.20 4.61
CA ASP A 62 0.79 24.76 5.80
C ASP A 62 1.82 25.24 6.83
N LYS A 63 1.56 26.42 7.41
CA LYS A 63 2.41 27.06 8.45
C LYS A 63 1.89 26.85 9.87
N ASN A 64 0.75 26.17 10.05
CA ASN A 64 0.20 25.91 11.38
C ASN A 64 1.17 25.05 12.22
N PRO A 65 1.60 25.49 13.40
CA PRO A 65 2.52 24.73 14.26
C PRO A 65 1.91 23.41 14.77
N ASN A 66 0.58 23.30 14.85
CA ASN A 66 -0.14 22.13 15.34
C ASN A 66 -0.56 21.16 14.20
N LYS A 67 -0.07 21.39 12.98
CA LYS A 67 -0.43 20.53 11.84
C LYS A 67 0.02 19.09 12.03
N ILE A 68 -0.83 18.13 11.61
CA ILE A 68 -0.56 16.70 11.71
C ILE A 68 -0.65 16.06 10.32
N ASN A 69 0.34 15.22 9.95
CA ASN A 69 0.30 14.42 8.72
C ASN A 69 -0.03 12.96 9.04
N LEU A 70 -1.23 12.54 8.69
CA LEU A 70 -1.73 11.17 8.81
C LEU A 70 -1.90 10.48 7.44
N GLY A 71 -1.42 11.10 6.36
CA GLY A 71 -1.50 10.55 4.99
C GLY A 71 -0.37 9.57 4.66
N VAL A 72 0.81 9.74 5.27
CA VAL A 72 2.03 9.03 4.89
C VAL A 72 2.08 7.61 5.45
N GLY A 73 2.37 6.64 4.58
CA GLY A 73 2.55 5.23 4.93
C GLY A 73 3.99 4.87 5.34
N ALA A 74 4.62 5.68 6.20
CA ALA A 74 5.93 5.41 6.77
C ALA A 74 5.91 5.56 8.29
N TYR A 75 6.61 4.66 8.99
CA TYR A 75 6.70 4.70 10.44
C TYR A 75 7.42 5.98 10.90
N ARG A 76 6.94 6.55 12.00
CA ARG A 76 7.53 7.67 12.71
C ARG A 76 7.70 7.30 14.18
N ASP A 77 8.77 7.80 14.80
CA ASP A 77 8.95 7.70 16.25
C ASP A 77 7.96 8.60 17.01
N ASN A 78 8.09 8.65 18.33
CA ASN A 78 7.20 9.46 19.16
C ASN A 78 7.45 10.98 19.00
N GLU A 79 8.58 11.38 18.43
CA GLU A 79 8.93 12.75 18.06
C GLU A 79 8.45 13.10 16.63
N GLY A 80 7.78 12.17 15.94
CA GLY A 80 7.29 12.34 14.58
C GLY A 80 8.39 12.26 13.50
N LYS A 81 9.58 11.80 13.86
CA LYS A 81 10.75 11.70 12.97
C LYS A 81 10.83 10.33 12.28
N PRO A 82 11.48 10.24 11.09
CA PRO A 82 11.83 8.97 10.49
C PRO A 82 12.68 8.13 11.46
N TYR A 83 12.32 6.86 11.62
CA TYR A 83 12.99 5.94 12.51
C TYR A 83 13.84 4.94 11.71
N VAL A 84 15.12 4.82 12.07
CA VAL A 84 16.02 3.82 11.53
C VAL A 84 16.33 2.80 12.63
N LEU A 85 16.06 1.52 12.37
CA LEU A 85 16.29 0.45 13.34
C LEU A 85 17.79 0.33 13.65
N SER A 86 18.11 0.05 14.91
CA SER A 86 19.51 -0.13 15.33
C SER A 86 20.14 -1.39 14.70
N SER A 87 19.35 -2.44 14.47
CA SER A 87 19.78 -3.63 13.70
C SER A 87 20.19 -3.28 12.27
N VAL A 88 19.48 -2.33 11.62
CA VAL A 88 19.83 -1.81 10.29
C VAL A 88 21.16 -1.07 10.34
N ARG A 89 21.35 -0.16 11.31
CA ARG A 89 22.63 0.57 11.48
C ARG A 89 23.81 -0.37 11.67
N LYS A 90 23.69 -1.37 12.54
CA LYS A 90 24.74 -2.37 12.76
C LYS A 90 25.02 -3.21 11.50
N ALA A 91 23.99 -3.53 10.71
CA ALA A 91 24.17 -4.23 9.45
C ALA A 91 24.91 -3.34 8.43
N GLU A 92 24.56 -2.03 8.33
CA GLU A 92 25.27 -1.05 7.50
C GLU A 92 26.76 -0.94 7.89
N GLU A 93 27.05 -0.81 9.18
CA GLU A 93 28.43 -0.76 9.71
C GLU A 93 29.23 -2.01 9.35
N ALA A 94 28.62 -3.19 9.50
CA ALA A 94 29.26 -4.47 9.15
C ALA A 94 29.55 -4.56 7.64
N LEU A 95 28.62 -4.08 6.78
CA LEU A 95 28.82 -4.06 5.34
C LEU A 95 29.91 -3.06 4.91
N MET A 96 29.98 -1.90 5.58
CA MET A 96 31.06 -0.93 5.37
C MET A 96 32.43 -1.51 5.74
N ALA A 97 32.53 -2.15 6.90
CA ALA A 97 33.76 -2.78 7.37
C ALA A 97 34.22 -3.96 6.48
N ALA A 98 33.29 -4.61 5.79
CA ALA A 98 33.61 -5.73 4.88
C ALA A 98 34.19 -5.27 3.53
N HIS A 99 34.25 -3.96 3.24
CA HIS A 99 34.78 -3.40 2.00
C HIS A 99 34.27 -4.11 0.73
N MET A 100 32.96 -4.46 0.69
CA MET A 100 32.35 -5.18 -0.43
C MET A 100 32.38 -4.34 -1.71
N ASP A 101 32.45 -5.03 -2.85
CA ASP A 101 32.36 -4.42 -4.18
C ASP A 101 30.99 -3.79 -4.47
N LYS A 102 30.90 -3.14 -5.64
CA LYS A 102 29.67 -2.56 -6.20
C LYS A 102 29.24 -3.23 -7.50
N GLU A 103 29.66 -4.48 -7.70
CA GLU A 103 29.33 -5.24 -8.91
C GLU A 103 27.83 -5.54 -9.00
N TYR A 104 27.36 -5.81 -10.21
CA TYR A 104 25.95 -6.16 -10.44
C TYR A 104 25.56 -7.45 -9.71
N ALA A 105 24.37 -7.44 -9.12
CA ALA A 105 23.73 -8.69 -8.72
C ALA A 105 23.38 -9.55 -9.95
N GLY A 106 23.17 -10.84 -9.76
CA GLY A 106 22.50 -11.67 -10.77
C GLY A 106 21.09 -11.14 -11.09
N ILE A 107 20.53 -11.50 -12.24
CA ILE A 107 19.19 -11.06 -12.67
C ILE A 107 18.12 -11.42 -11.62
N ALA A 108 18.24 -12.57 -10.97
CA ALA A 108 17.34 -13.01 -9.90
C ALA A 108 17.61 -12.31 -8.55
N GLY A 109 18.65 -11.49 -8.45
CA GLY A 109 19.06 -10.81 -7.20
C GLY A 109 20.18 -11.56 -6.48
N ILE A 110 20.39 -11.19 -5.22
CA ILE A 110 21.41 -11.76 -4.32
C ILE A 110 20.87 -13.05 -3.72
N PRO A 111 21.53 -14.22 -3.93
CA PRO A 111 21.06 -15.52 -3.42
C PRO A 111 20.91 -15.54 -1.89
N GLU A 112 21.82 -14.89 -1.16
CA GLU A 112 21.77 -14.76 0.30
C GLU A 112 20.48 -14.05 0.75
N PHE A 113 20.03 -13.03 0.03
CA PHE A 113 18.79 -12.34 0.33
C PHE A 113 17.56 -13.18 -0.04
N THR A 114 17.52 -13.73 -1.25
CA THR A 114 16.33 -14.47 -1.71
C THR A 114 16.07 -15.71 -0.86
N SER A 115 17.14 -16.40 -0.39
CA SER A 115 17.02 -17.57 0.47
C SER A 115 16.43 -17.24 1.85
N VAL A 116 16.84 -16.12 2.47
CA VAL A 116 16.30 -15.74 3.79
C VAL A 116 14.94 -15.05 3.68
N ALA A 117 14.63 -14.38 2.57
CA ALA A 117 13.33 -13.77 2.32
C ALA A 117 12.21 -14.83 2.27
N ILE A 118 12.42 -15.92 1.54
CA ILE A 118 11.42 -16.99 1.47
C ILE A 118 11.30 -17.76 2.79
N LYS A 119 12.40 -17.98 3.50
CA LYS A 119 12.39 -18.59 4.85
C LYS A 119 11.61 -17.74 5.84
N LEU A 120 11.76 -16.41 5.80
CA LEU A 120 10.96 -15.51 6.64
C LEU A 120 9.47 -15.68 6.36
N ALA A 121 9.06 -15.78 5.11
CA ALA A 121 7.66 -15.93 4.72
C ALA A 121 7.09 -17.30 5.12
N LEU A 122 7.74 -18.38 4.68
CA LEU A 122 7.19 -19.73 4.78
C LEU A 122 7.62 -20.50 6.03
N GLY A 123 8.62 -20.01 6.78
CA GLY A 123 9.28 -20.72 7.87
C GLY A 123 10.42 -21.59 7.38
N ASP A 124 11.40 -21.82 8.28
CA ASP A 124 12.62 -22.57 7.96
C ASP A 124 12.32 -24.05 7.61
N ASP A 125 11.25 -24.62 8.16
CA ASP A 125 10.84 -26.01 7.97
C ASP A 125 9.88 -26.26 6.81
N SER A 126 9.56 -25.23 6.03
CA SER A 126 8.60 -25.32 4.93
C SER A 126 8.93 -26.46 3.94
N VAL A 127 7.94 -27.31 3.68
CA VAL A 127 8.04 -28.40 2.69
C VAL A 127 8.30 -27.90 1.27
N VAL A 128 7.88 -26.65 0.97
CA VAL A 128 8.15 -26.00 -0.31
C VAL A 128 9.64 -25.71 -0.47
N ILE A 129 10.29 -25.18 0.59
CA ILE A 129 11.71 -24.86 0.58
C ILE A 129 12.54 -26.16 0.53
N LYS A 130 12.22 -27.14 1.38
CA LYS A 130 12.90 -28.45 1.41
C LYS A 130 12.79 -29.20 0.08
N GLY A 131 11.63 -29.10 -0.57
CA GLY A 131 11.37 -29.68 -1.90
C GLY A 131 11.81 -28.82 -3.08
N LYS A 132 12.49 -27.68 -2.83
CA LYS A 132 12.94 -26.71 -3.85
C LYS A 132 11.80 -26.28 -4.83
N ARG A 133 10.56 -26.24 -4.34
CA ARG A 133 9.35 -25.92 -5.13
C ARG A 133 9.05 -24.42 -5.14
N ASN A 134 10.06 -23.56 -5.06
CA ASN A 134 9.89 -22.11 -5.12
C ASN A 134 10.84 -21.47 -6.11
N ALA A 135 10.31 -20.56 -6.92
CA ALA A 135 11.11 -19.64 -7.71
C ALA A 135 11.03 -18.25 -7.04
N THR A 136 12.12 -17.88 -6.33
CA THR A 136 12.19 -16.62 -5.58
C THR A 136 13.22 -15.69 -6.20
N VAL A 137 12.80 -14.46 -6.54
CA VAL A 137 13.66 -13.42 -7.10
C VAL A 137 13.58 -12.14 -6.26
N GLN A 138 14.69 -11.43 -6.18
CA GLN A 138 14.73 -10.09 -5.59
C GLN A 138 13.99 -9.10 -6.49
N SER A 139 13.31 -8.13 -5.87
CA SER A 139 12.52 -7.12 -6.56
C SER A 139 12.77 -5.72 -5.99
N VAL A 140 12.36 -4.71 -6.77
CA VAL A 140 12.39 -3.30 -6.34
C VAL A 140 11.19 -3.06 -5.41
N SER A 141 11.34 -3.48 -4.15
CA SER A 141 10.31 -3.49 -3.11
C SER A 141 9.08 -4.34 -3.48
N GLY A 142 8.01 -4.26 -2.68
CA GLY A 142 6.73 -4.93 -2.95
C GLY A 142 6.09 -4.51 -4.27
N THR A 143 6.21 -3.24 -4.65
CA THR A 143 5.69 -2.75 -5.95
C THR A 143 6.36 -3.47 -7.13
N GLY A 144 7.68 -3.62 -7.10
CA GLY A 144 8.40 -4.38 -8.11
C GLY A 144 8.06 -5.87 -8.09
N ALA A 145 7.83 -6.45 -6.89
CA ALA A 145 7.38 -7.84 -6.76
C ALA A 145 6.01 -8.06 -7.41
N LEU A 146 5.04 -7.19 -7.09
CA LEU A 146 3.71 -7.21 -7.71
C LEU A 146 3.78 -7.06 -9.24
N ARG A 147 4.61 -6.12 -9.72
CA ARG A 147 4.78 -5.90 -11.15
C ARG A 147 5.39 -7.12 -11.85
N THR A 148 6.47 -7.69 -11.30
CA THR A 148 7.10 -8.90 -11.84
C THR A 148 6.10 -10.07 -11.88
N GLY A 149 5.33 -10.26 -10.80
CA GLY A 149 4.30 -11.29 -10.74
C GLY A 149 3.17 -11.07 -11.74
N SER A 150 2.72 -9.83 -11.91
CA SER A 150 1.67 -9.49 -12.88
C SER A 150 2.13 -9.76 -14.32
N GLU A 151 3.35 -9.38 -14.69
CA GLU A 151 3.91 -9.67 -16.03
C GLU A 151 4.05 -11.17 -16.26
N PHE A 152 4.49 -11.92 -15.24
CA PHE A 152 4.59 -13.37 -15.34
C PHE A 152 3.22 -14.01 -15.57
N LEU A 153 2.22 -13.64 -14.76
CA LEU A 153 0.86 -14.19 -14.86
C LEU A 153 0.16 -13.76 -16.14
N ALA A 154 0.37 -12.54 -16.62
CA ALA A 154 -0.15 -12.09 -17.90
C ALA A 154 0.31 -13.00 -19.06
N LYS A 155 1.55 -13.46 -18.99
CA LYS A 155 2.14 -14.30 -20.03
C LYS A 155 1.82 -15.79 -19.84
N TRP A 156 1.95 -16.29 -18.60
CA TRP A 156 2.02 -17.74 -18.36
C TRP A 156 0.85 -18.33 -17.56
N HIS A 157 -0.03 -17.50 -16.97
CA HIS A 157 -1.17 -18.03 -16.23
C HIS A 157 -2.10 -18.84 -17.13
N ASN A 158 -2.40 -20.08 -16.73
CA ASN A 158 -3.26 -20.99 -17.46
C ASN A 158 -4.73 -20.86 -17.03
N GLY A 159 -5.28 -19.66 -17.16
CA GLY A 159 -6.66 -19.32 -16.80
C GLY A 159 -7.03 -17.94 -17.35
N PRO A 160 -8.20 -17.42 -16.96
CA PRO A 160 -8.60 -16.06 -17.33
C PRO A 160 -7.56 -15.04 -16.91
N LYS A 161 -7.20 -14.10 -17.80
CA LYS A 161 -6.29 -12.99 -17.51
C LYS A 161 -7.02 -11.88 -16.74
N VAL A 162 -7.61 -12.25 -15.63
CA VAL A 162 -8.36 -11.37 -14.75
C VAL A 162 -7.92 -11.59 -13.30
N VAL A 163 -7.68 -10.50 -12.58
CA VAL A 163 -7.44 -10.50 -11.14
C VAL A 163 -8.65 -9.91 -10.41
N TYR A 164 -9.09 -10.61 -9.38
CA TYR A 164 -10.08 -10.12 -8.43
C TYR A 164 -9.36 -9.63 -7.18
N GLN A 165 -9.59 -8.38 -6.81
CA GLN A 165 -8.95 -7.73 -5.68
C GLN A 165 -9.98 -7.22 -4.67
N PRO A 166 -9.62 -7.04 -3.37
CA PRO A 166 -10.56 -6.53 -2.39
C PRO A 166 -11.02 -5.10 -2.71
N LYS A 167 -12.23 -4.75 -2.31
CA LYS A 167 -12.76 -3.39 -2.37
C LYS A 167 -13.02 -2.89 -0.94
N PRO A 168 -12.28 -1.85 -0.49
CA PRO A 168 -11.17 -1.17 -1.16
C PRO A 168 -9.88 -1.98 -1.16
N THR A 169 -8.84 -1.47 -1.84
CA THR A 169 -7.49 -2.01 -1.84
C THR A 169 -6.45 -0.90 -2.01
N TRP A 170 -5.16 -1.22 -1.87
CA TRP A 170 -4.09 -0.26 -2.16
C TRP A 170 -4.15 0.23 -3.61
N GLY A 171 -4.14 1.56 -3.79
CA GLY A 171 -4.40 2.19 -5.09
C GLY A 171 -3.52 1.71 -6.24
N ASN A 172 -2.27 1.30 -5.95
CA ASN A 172 -1.35 0.82 -6.99
C ASN A 172 -1.64 -0.60 -7.50
N HIS A 173 -2.48 -1.38 -6.84
CA HIS A 173 -2.83 -2.72 -7.37
C HIS A 173 -3.48 -2.61 -8.75
N VAL A 174 -4.42 -1.67 -8.92
CA VAL A 174 -5.11 -1.49 -10.20
C VAL A 174 -4.16 -1.18 -11.36
N PRO A 175 -3.31 -0.14 -11.32
CA PRO A 175 -2.41 0.14 -12.43
C PRO A 175 -1.34 -0.93 -12.63
N VAL A 176 -0.85 -1.59 -11.57
CA VAL A 176 0.14 -2.68 -11.69
C VAL A 176 -0.38 -3.81 -12.55
N PHE A 177 -1.59 -4.31 -12.28
CA PHE A 177 -2.19 -5.40 -13.06
C PHE A 177 -2.64 -4.93 -14.45
N LYS A 178 -3.29 -3.76 -14.55
CA LYS A 178 -3.74 -3.22 -15.84
C LYS A 178 -2.58 -2.99 -16.81
N PHE A 179 -1.46 -2.44 -16.35
CA PHE A 179 -0.30 -2.20 -17.22
C PHE A 179 0.44 -3.50 -17.62
N ALA A 180 0.20 -4.59 -16.91
CA ALA A 180 0.61 -5.93 -17.35
C ALA A 180 -0.37 -6.59 -18.34
N GLY A 181 -1.51 -5.94 -18.65
CA GLY A 181 -2.53 -6.49 -19.53
C GLY A 181 -3.51 -7.45 -18.85
N ILE A 182 -3.62 -7.42 -17.52
CA ILE A 182 -4.57 -8.20 -16.74
C ILE A 182 -5.81 -7.35 -16.44
N GLU A 183 -6.99 -7.87 -16.74
CA GLU A 183 -8.26 -7.25 -16.34
C GLU A 183 -8.37 -7.23 -14.81
N VAL A 184 -8.89 -6.12 -14.26
CA VAL A 184 -9.04 -5.95 -12.81
C VAL A 184 -10.52 -5.88 -12.44
N LYS A 185 -10.94 -6.79 -11.57
CA LYS A 185 -12.27 -6.82 -10.94
C LYS A 185 -12.13 -6.78 -9.43
N THR A 186 -13.24 -6.66 -8.72
CA THR A 186 -13.24 -6.53 -7.26
C THR A 186 -14.20 -7.53 -6.62
N TYR A 187 -13.93 -7.84 -5.34
CA TYR A 187 -14.84 -8.53 -4.44
C TYR A 187 -15.05 -7.70 -3.17
N ARG A 188 -16.20 -7.87 -2.50
CA ARG A 188 -16.50 -7.22 -1.22
C ARG A 188 -15.53 -7.68 -0.14
N TYR A 189 -15.08 -6.77 0.69
CA TYR A 189 -14.08 -7.04 1.72
C TYR A 189 -14.35 -6.28 3.02
N TYR A 190 -14.79 -5.03 2.91
CA TYR A 190 -14.96 -4.11 4.03
C TYR A 190 -16.41 -3.67 4.13
N ASP A 191 -16.97 -3.82 5.34
CA ASP A 191 -18.29 -3.28 5.67
C ASP A 191 -18.15 -1.89 6.31
N GLY A 192 -18.57 -0.86 5.60
CA GLY A 192 -18.53 0.53 6.07
C GLY A 192 -19.45 0.82 7.26
N LYS A 193 -20.44 -0.01 7.53
CA LYS A 193 -21.37 0.17 8.67
C LYS A 193 -20.73 -0.26 9.99
N THR A 194 -20.02 -1.38 9.96
CA THR A 194 -19.32 -1.94 11.13
C THR A 194 -17.86 -1.49 11.22
N CYS A 195 -17.31 -0.90 10.15
CA CYS A 195 -15.89 -0.64 9.97
C CYS A 195 -15.03 -1.91 10.13
N GLY A 196 -15.58 -3.05 9.74
CA GLY A 196 -15.01 -4.38 9.91
C GLY A 196 -14.95 -5.19 8.63
N PHE A 197 -14.64 -6.48 8.78
CA PHE A 197 -14.54 -7.43 7.68
C PHE A 197 -15.92 -7.90 7.23
N ASP A 198 -16.23 -7.76 5.94
CA ASP A 198 -17.45 -8.29 5.31
C ASP A 198 -17.22 -9.76 4.90
N GLU A 199 -17.22 -10.65 5.88
CA GLU A 199 -17.00 -12.09 5.65
C GLU A 199 -18.03 -12.67 4.69
N ALA A 200 -19.33 -12.40 4.93
CA ALA A 200 -20.41 -12.95 4.12
C ALA A 200 -20.34 -12.44 2.67
N GLY A 201 -20.15 -11.15 2.49
CA GLY A 201 -20.00 -10.54 1.18
C GLY A 201 -18.78 -11.03 0.42
N MET A 202 -17.63 -11.18 1.10
CA MET A 202 -16.44 -11.74 0.47
C MET A 202 -16.66 -13.19 0.03
N LEU A 203 -17.15 -14.07 0.90
CA LEU A 203 -17.37 -15.48 0.60
C LEU A 203 -18.38 -15.68 -0.54
N GLU A 204 -19.45 -14.87 -0.57
CA GLU A 204 -20.43 -14.87 -1.66
C GLU A 204 -19.75 -14.48 -2.99
N ASP A 205 -19.04 -13.36 -3.02
CA ASP A 205 -18.42 -12.87 -4.23
C ASP A 205 -17.35 -13.84 -4.76
N ILE A 206 -16.44 -14.33 -3.90
CA ILE A 206 -15.37 -15.22 -4.35
C ILE A 206 -15.90 -16.60 -4.78
N SER A 207 -17.06 -17.03 -4.28
CA SER A 207 -17.73 -18.26 -4.75
C SER A 207 -18.25 -18.16 -6.19
N ASN A 208 -18.45 -16.94 -6.67
CA ASN A 208 -18.94 -16.65 -8.03
C ASN A 208 -17.80 -16.26 -9.01
N ILE A 209 -16.55 -16.17 -8.55
CA ILE A 209 -15.42 -15.91 -9.44
C ILE A 209 -15.22 -17.08 -10.40
N PRO A 210 -15.03 -16.84 -11.71
CA PRO A 210 -14.73 -17.90 -12.66
C PRO A 210 -13.52 -18.74 -12.25
N GLU A 211 -13.60 -20.05 -12.42
CA GLU A 211 -12.50 -20.95 -12.08
C GLU A 211 -11.19 -20.51 -12.70
N LYS A 212 -10.08 -20.79 -12.00
CA LYS A 212 -8.72 -20.45 -12.41
C LYS A 212 -8.45 -18.96 -12.58
N SER A 213 -9.35 -18.04 -12.16
CA SER A 213 -9.03 -16.63 -12.09
C SER A 213 -8.00 -16.36 -11.00
N ILE A 214 -7.30 -15.21 -11.09
CA ILE A 214 -6.35 -14.77 -10.08
C ILE A 214 -7.12 -14.04 -8.96
N ILE A 215 -6.83 -14.36 -7.71
CA ILE A 215 -7.35 -13.63 -6.55
C ILE A 215 -6.20 -12.98 -5.77
N LEU A 216 -6.24 -11.64 -5.64
CA LEU A 216 -5.30 -10.88 -4.85
C LEU A 216 -5.75 -10.86 -3.40
N LEU A 217 -4.86 -11.24 -2.48
CA LEU A 217 -5.08 -11.30 -1.05
C LEU A 217 -4.00 -10.51 -0.32
N HIS A 218 -4.37 -9.69 0.67
CA HIS A 218 -3.41 -9.10 1.58
C HIS A 218 -3.13 -10.10 2.71
N ALA A 219 -1.87 -10.44 2.93
CA ALA A 219 -1.50 -11.45 3.92
C ALA A 219 -1.78 -10.99 5.36
N CYS A 220 -1.53 -9.71 5.63
CA CYS A 220 -1.79 -9.04 6.92
C CYS A 220 -1.82 -7.52 6.75
N ALA A 221 -2.37 -6.82 7.73
CA ALA A 221 -2.47 -5.35 7.80
C ALA A 221 -3.02 -4.74 6.50
N HIS A 222 -4.21 -5.15 6.14
CA HIS A 222 -4.86 -4.75 4.88
C HIS A 222 -4.81 -3.23 4.65
N ASN A 223 -4.28 -2.83 3.52
CA ASN A 223 -4.22 -1.42 3.11
C ASN A 223 -5.38 -1.13 2.11
N PRO A 224 -6.34 -0.24 2.41
CA PRO A 224 -6.25 0.87 3.39
C PRO A 224 -6.95 0.63 4.73
N THR A 225 -7.66 -0.47 4.95
CA THR A 225 -8.64 -0.57 6.02
C THR A 225 -8.07 -0.94 7.40
N GLY A 226 -6.92 -1.63 7.43
CA GLY A 226 -6.40 -2.24 8.66
C GLY A 226 -7.22 -3.43 9.16
N VAL A 227 -8.19 -3.91 8.38
CA VAL A 227 -9.07 -5.02 8.75
C VAL A 227 -8.54 -6.31 8.16
N ASP A 228 -8.21 -7.28 9.01
CA ASP A 228 -7.72 -8.59 8.60
C ASP A 228 -8.73 -9.70 8.97
N PRO A 229 -8.90 -10.73 8.12
CA PRO A 229 -9.62 -11.93 8.50
C PRO A 229 -8.90 -12.66 9.64
N ARG A 230 -9.67 -13.18 10.59
CA ARG A 230 -9.14 -14.05 11.66
C ARG A 230 -8.76 -15.43 11.11
N PRO A 231 -7.95 -16.23 11.84
CA PRO A 231 -7.52 -17.55 11.38
C PRO A 231 -8.66 -18.47 10.93
N GLU A 232 -9.79 -18.48 11.63
CA GLU A 232 -10.97 -19.28 11.26
C GLU A 232 -11.65 -18.75 9.98
N GLN A 233 -11.60 -17.45 9.73
CA GLN A 233 -12.11 -16.84 8.50
C GLN A 233 -11.19 -17.13 7.31
N TRP A 234 -9.87 -17.11 7.52
CA TRP A 234 -8.89 -17.52 6.51
C TRP A 234 -9.10 -18.97 6.05
N LYS A 235 -9.47 -19.88 6.96
CA LYS A 235 -9.81 -21.27 6.60
C LYS A 235 -11.01 -21.34 5.65
N LYS A 236 -12.07 -20.58 5.93
CA LYS A 236 -13.25 -20.51 5.04
C LYS A 236 -12.92 -19.89 3.68
N ILE A 237 -12.09 -18.85 3.65
CA ILE A 237 -11.64 -18.23 2.41
C ILE A 237 -10.85 -19.25 1.58
N GLU A 238 -9.91 -19.97 2.20
CA GLU A 238 -9.14 -21.02 1.54
C GLU A 238 -10.01 -22.11 0.92
N GLU A 239 -11.00 -22.61 1.69
CA GLU A 239 -11.95 -23.63 1.21
C GLU A 239 -12.65 -23.19 -0.09
N VAL A 240 -13.09 -21.93 -0.18
CA VAL A 240 -13.72 -21.39 -1.37
C VAL A 240 -12.70 -21.23 -2.51
N VAL A 241 -11.51 -20.68 -2.20
CA VAL A 241 -10.43 -20.53 -3.20
C VAL A 241 -10.05 -21.88 -3.81
N ARG A 242 -9.93 -22.92 -3.01
CA ARG A 242 -9.64 -24.29 -3.44
C ARG A 242 -10.79 -24.87 -4.28
N LYS A 243 -12.03 -24.76 -3.80
CA LYS A 243 -13.22 -25.24 -4.49
C LYS A 243 -13.38 -24.60 -5.87
N ARG A 244 -13.08 -23.30 -5.99
CA ARG A 244 -13.13 -22.53 -7.24
C ARG A 244 -11.83 -22.62 -8.03
N LYS A 245 -10.82 -23.34 -7.54
CA LYS A 245 -9.49 -23.46 -8.18
C LYS A 245 -8.89 -22.10 -8.51
N LEU A 246 -9.11 -21.08 -7.68
CA LEU A 246 -8.54 -19.75 -7.90
C LEU A 246 -7.04 -19.77 -7.64
N PHE A 247 -6.30 -18.94 -8.38
CA PHE A 247 -4.86 -18.79 -8.18
C PHE A 247 -4.59 -17.67 -7.17
N PRO A 248 -4.09 -17.97 -5.93
CA PRO A 248 -3.83 -16.98 -4.92
C PRO A 248 -2.60 -16.14 -5.25
N PHE A 249 -2.73 -14.82 -5.16
CA PHE A 249 -1.62 -13.89 -5.20
C PHE A 249 -1.60 -13.07 -3.90
N PHE A 250 -0.65 -13.36 -3.01
CA PHE A 250 -0.51 -12.64 -1.75
C PHE A 250 0.39 -11.42 -1.88
N ASP A 251 -0.08 -10.28 -1.35
CA ASP A 251 0.73 -9.11 -1.03
C ASP A 251 1.04 -9.10 0.47
N MET A 252 2.33 -9.16 0.83
CA MET A 252 2.81 -9.21 2.21
C MET A 252 3.83 -8.09 2.47
N ALA A 253 3.34 -6.90 2.77
CA ALA A 253 4.18 -5.72 3.01
C ALA A 253 4.47 -5.46 4.50
N TYR A 254 3.80 -6.18 5.41
CA TYR A 254 3.78 -5.83 6.84
C TYR A 254 4.11 -6.99 7.78
N GLN A 255 4.75 -8.05 7.30
CA GLN A 255 5.13 -9.20 8.13
C GLN A 255 6.00 -8.79 9.32
N GLY A 256 5.57 -9.13 10.54
CA GLY A 256 6.17 -8.72 11.80
C GLY A 256 5.74 -7.34 12.29
N PHE A 257 5.39 -6.46 11.37
CA PHE A 257 4.99 -5.09 11.67
C PHE A 257 3.47 -4.95 11.98
N ALA A 258 2.63 -5.90 11.53
CA ALA A 258 1.20 -5.85 11.80
C ALA A 258 0.90 -6.20 13.26
N SER A 259 1.29 -7.37 13.71
CA SER A 259 0.98 -7.89 15.06
C SER A 259 2.18 -7.89 16.03
N GLY A 260 3.38 -7.57 15.56
CA GLY A 260 4.63 -7.77 16.32
C GLY A 260 5.16 -9.21 16.28
N SER A 261 4.54 -10.09 15.49
CA SER A 261 4.97 -11.49 15.31
C SER A 261 5.04 -11.86 13.84
N ILE A 262 6.22 -12.23 13.38
CA ILE A 262 6.43 -12.67 11.99
C ILE A 262 5.59 -13.92 11.63
N ASP A 263 5.33 -14.78 12.60
CA ASP A 263 4.58 -16.02 12.38
C ASP A 263 3.08 -15.79 12.30
N ARG A 264 2.53 -14.95 13.19
CA ARG A 264 1.12 -14.55 13.15
C ARG A 264 0.80 -13.84 11.84
N ASP A 265 1.66 -12.95 11.41
CA ASP A 265 1.45 -12.14 10.21
C ASP A 265 1.61 -12.95 8.91
N ALA A 266 2.33 -14.07 8.95
CA ALA A 266 2.49 -15.01 7.83
C ALA A 266 1.42 -16.12 7.81
N PHE A 267 0.50 -16.17 8.78
CA PHE A 267 -0.45 -17.28 8.94
C PHE A 267 -1.20 -17.60 7.64
N ALA A 268 -1.77 -16.60 6.98
CA ALA A 268 -2.56 -16.81 5.78
C ALA A 268 -1.75 -17.48 4.66
N VAL A 269 -0.54 -16.96 4.37
CA VAL A 269 0.34 -17.50 3.34
C VAL A 269 0.75 -18.95 3.66
N ARG A 270 1.19 -19.19 4.90
CA ARG A 270 1.61 -20.52 5.34
C ARG A 270 0.47 -21.51 5.31
N TYR A 271 -0.71 -21.11 5.78
CA TYR A 271 -1.89 -21.97 5.76
C TYR A 271 -2.27 -22.39 4.33
N PHE A 272 -2.27 -21.49 3.36
CA PHE A 272 -2.53 -21.82 1.96
C PHE A 272 -1.46 -22.77 1.39
N VAL A 273 -0.19 -22.57 1.72
CA VAL A 273 0.91 -23.49 1.34
C VAL A 273 0.72 -24.88 1.95
N ASP A 274 0.35 -24.96 3.22
CA ASP A 274 0.08 -26.21 3.94
C ASP A 274 -1.13 -26.97 3.37
N GLN A 275 -2.11 -26.25 2.83
CA GLN A 275 -3.25 -26.83 2.09
C GLN A 275 -2.90 -27.21 0.65
N GLY A 276 -1.63 -27.10 0.23
CA GLY A 276 -1.13 -27.55 -1.06
C GLY A 276 -1.30 -26.58 -2.22
N HIS A 277 -1.64 -25.31 -1.96
CA HIS A 277 -1.75 -24.31 -3.02
C HIS A 277 -0.39 -23.98 -3.64
N CYS A 278 -0.34 -23.96 -4.98
CA CYS A 278 0.62 -23.11 -5.69
C CYS A 278 0.11 -21.67 -5.62
N LEU A 279 1.00 -20.72 -5.36
CA LEU A 279 0.62 -19.32 -5.17
C LEU A 279 1.75 -18.35 -5.57
N ALA A 280 1.38 -17.10 -5.80
CA ALA A 280 2.32 -15.99 -5.93
C ALA A 280 2.40 -15.21 -4.62
N LEU A 281 3.59 -14.77 -4.24
CA LEU A 281 3.85 -13.97 -3.05
C LEU A 281 4.73 -12.78 -3.39
N ALA A 282 4.23 -11.56 -3.10
CA ALA A 282 4.99 -10.33 -3.15
C ALA A 282 5.36 -9.90 -1.72
N GLN A 283 6.66 -9.81 -1.41
CA GLN A 283 7.17 -9.37 -0.11
C GLN A 283 7.80 -7.98 -0.21
N SER A 284 7.64 -7.17 0.84
CA SER A 284 8.31 -5.88 0.98
C SER A 284 9.03 -5.79 2.32
N PHE A 285 10.26 -5.32 2.31
CA PHE A 285 11.06 -5.02 3.51
C PHE A 285 11.07 -3.52 3.85
N ALA A 286 10.22 -2.73 3.17
CA ALA A 286 10.16 -1.29 3.37
C ALA A 286 9.68 -0.91 4.78
N LYS A 287 8.70 -1.65 5.35
CA LYS A 287 8.08 -1.31 6.63
C LYS A 287 8.74 -2.03 7.79
N ASN A 288 8.85 -3.35 7.72
CA ASN A 288 9.36 -4.17 8.83
C ASN A 288 10.87 -3.99 9.11
N MET A 289 11.63 -3.44 8.16
CA MET A 289 13.03 -3.05 8.35
C MET A 289 13.26 -1.55 8.20
N GLY A 290 12.22 -0.74 7.98
CA GLY A 290 12.37 0.69 7.75
C GLY A 290 13.16 1.05 6.48
N LEU A 291 13.34 0.11 5.56
CA LEU A 291 14.15 0.25 4.33
C LEU A 291 13.34 0.89 3.18
N TYR A 292 12.58 1.95 3.48
CA TYR A 292 11.68 2.59 2.52
C TYR A 292 12.38 3.07 1.25
N GLY A 293 13.52 3.73 1.40
CA GLY A 293 14.33 4.29 0.31
C GLY A 293 15.20 3.27 -0.40
N GLU A 294 15.53 2.15 0.26
CA GLU A 294 16.41 1.11 -0.28
C GLU A 294 15.74 0.21 -1.32
N ARG A 295 14.41 0.24 -1.39
CA ARG A 295 13.63 -0.51 -2.38
C ARG A 295 13.91 -2.02 -2.37
N VAL A 296 13.76 -2.67 -1.23
CA VAL A 296 14.00 -4.09 -1.03
C VAL A 296 12.70 -4.88 -0.96
N GLY A 297 12.60 -5.93 -1.76
CA GLY A 297 11.48 -6.86 -1.80
C GLY A 297 11.86 -8.17 -2.47
N ALA A 298 10.94 -9.12 -2.44
CA ALA A 298 11.08 -10.40 -3.13
C ALA A 298 9.75 -10.80 -3.77
N PHE A 299 9.83 -11.44 -4.93
CA PHE A 299 8.70 -12.13 -5.56
C PHE A 299 8.97 -13.62 -5.55
N THR A 300 7.98 -14.40 -5.14
CA THR A 300 8.06 -15.87 -5.11
C THR A 300 6.87 -16.47 -5.82
N LEU A 301 7.12 -17.49 -6.66
CA LEU A 301 6.11 -18.44 -7.09
C LEU A 301 6.35 -19.78 -6.40
N VAL A 302 5.33 -20.27 -5.69
CA VAL A 302 5.28 -21.64 -5.16
C VAL A 302 4.75 -22.54 -6.27
N CYS A 303 5.54 -23.55 -6.61
CA CYS A 303 5.32 -24.46 -7.72
C CYS A 303 4.95 -25.87 -7.22
N SER A 304 4.49 -26.72 -8.14
CA SER A 304 4.13 -28.11 -7.83
C SER A 304 5.36 -29.03 -7.71
N SER A 305 6.46 -28.70 -8.41
CA SER A 305 7.70 -29.48 -8.42
C SER A 305 8.96 -28.60 -8.51
N GLU A 306 10.14 -29.21 -8.30
CA GLU A 306 11.46 -28.56 -8.49
C GLU A 306 11.66 -28.19 -9.98
N GLU A 307 11.26 -29.06 -10.89
CA GLU A 307 11.40 -28.83 -12.34
C GLU A 307 10.54 -27.65 -12.81
N GLU A 308 9.31 -27.56 -12.32
CA GLU A 308 8.45 -26.41 -12.60
C GLU A 308 9.05 -25.12 -12.06
N ALA A 309 9.58 -25.15 -10.83
CA ALA A 309 10.24 -23.98 -10.23
C ALA A 309 11.47 -23.53 -11.03
N ALA A 310 12.26 -24.46 -11.56
CA ALA A 310 13.39 -24.16 -12.44
C ALA A 310 12.96 -23.50 -13.75
N CYS A 311 11.90 -24.02 -14.38
CA CYS A 311 11.31 -23.39 -15.59
C CYS A 311 10.78 -21.99 -15.28
N VAL A 312 10.03 -21.82 -14.20
CA VAL A 312 9.50 -20.52 -13.73
C VAL A 312 10.64 -19.55 -13.48
N MET A 313 11.70 -19.95 -12.76
CA MET A 313 12.87 -19.14 -12.50
C MET A 313 13.53 -18.64 -13.80
N SER A 314 13.64 -19.50 -14.81
CA SER A 314 14.22 -19.12 -16.10
C SER A 314 13.40 -18.03 -16.80
N GLN A 315 12.07 -18.12 -16.76
CA GLN A 315 11.18 -17.15 -17.37
C GLN A 315 11.09 -15.84 -16.58
N LEU A 316 11.17 -15.89 -15.24
CA LEU A 316 11.27 -14.69 -14.41
C LEU A 316 12.52 -13.88 -14.76
N LYS A 317 13.68 -14.53 -14.96
CA LYS A 317 14.90 -13.84 -15.41
C LYS A 317 14.74 -13.16 -16.78
N ILE A 318 14.02 -13.79 -17.72
CA ILE A 318 13.73 -13.18 -19.03
C ILE A 318 12.86 -11.94 -18.90
N LEU A 319 11.90 -11.92 -17.97
CA LEU A 319 11.04 -10.76 -17.70
C LEU A 319 11.78 -9.64 -16.99
N ILE A 320 12.60 -9.97 -15.98
CA ILE A 320 13.33 -9.01 -15.16
C ILE A 320 14.40 -8.29 -15.97
N ARG A 321 15.10 -9.01 -16.87
CA ARG A 321 16.22 -8.46 -17.63
C ARG A 321 15.88 -7.18 -18.42
N PRO A 322 14.80 -7.10 -19.20
CA PRO A 322 14.43 -5.86 -19.89
C PRO A 322 13.73 -4.83 -18.95
N MET A 323 13.24 -5.24 -17.80
CA MET A 323 12.51 -4.37 -16.88
C MET A 323 13.46 -3.50 -16.04
N ILE A 324 14.46 -4.11 -15.42
CA ILE A 324 15.42 -3.44 -14.51
C ILE A 324 16.86 -3.89 -14.69
N SER A 325 17.14 -4.80 -15.61
CA SER A 325 18.44 -5.49 -15.79
C SER A 325 18.80 -6.37 -14.57
N ASN A 326 19.07 -5.74 -13.44
CA ASN A 326 19.42 -6.35 -12.14
C ASN A 326 18.84 -5.50 -11.01
N PRO A 327 18.48 -6.08 -9.88
CA PRO A 327 17.99 -5.30 -8.73
C PRO A 327 19.16 -4.62 -7.99
N PRO A 328 18.88 -3.55 -7.20
CA PRO A 328 19.87 -2.86 -6.39
C PRO A 328 20.35 -3.75 -5.23
N ILE A 329 21.65 -3.65 -4.88
CA ILE A 329 22.28 -4.61 -3.94
C ILE A 329 22.30 -4.14 -2.48
N HIS A 330 22.41 -2.83 -2.23
CA HIS A 330 22.73 -2.31 -0.88
C HIS A 330 21.68 -2.71 0.15
N GLY A 331 20.43 -2.37 -0.06
CA GLY A 331 19.35 -2.71 0.87
C GLY A 331 19.12 -4.21 1.01
N ALA A 332 19.32 -4.99 -0.07
CA ALA A 332 19.19 -6.44 -0.01
C ALA A 332 20.32 -7.07 0.81
N ARG A 333 21.56 -6.54 0.73
CA ARG A 333 22.68 -6.96 1.59
C ARG A 333 22.39 -6.65 3.07
N ILE A 334 21.80 -5.49 3.40
CA ILE A 334 21.36 -5.16 4.76
C ILE A 334 20.35 -6.17 5.27
N ALA A 335 19.28 -6.42 4.50
CA ALA A 335 18.24 -7.36 4.88
C ALA A 335 18.79 -8.80 5.03
N ALA A 336 19.63 -9.26 4.11
CA ALA A 336 20.29 -10.55 4.17
C ALA A 336 21.16 -10.67 5.43
N ARG A 337 21.96 -9.64 5.74
CA ARG A 337 22.81 -9.61 6.93
C ARG A 337 22.00 -9.74 8.21
N ILE A 338 20.90 -8.97 8.34
CA ILE A 338 20.03 -9.02 9.51
C ILE A 338 19.41 -10.41 9.68
N LEU A 339 18.87 -10.99 8.61
CA LEU A 339 18.14 -12.24 8.68
C LEU A 339 19.04 -13.48 8.82
N SER A 340 20.29 -13.40 8.37
CA SER A 340 21.26 -14.52 8.44
C SER A 340 22.07 -14.52 9.74
N ASP A 341 22.21 -13.39 10.43
CA ASP A 341 22.93 -13.27 11.69
C ASP A 341 21.96 -13.45 12.86
N GLY A 342 22.14 -14.48 13.66
CA GLY A 342 21.23 -14.81 14.76
C GLY A 342 21.03 -13.65 15.75
N SER A 343 22.10 -12.93 16.10
CA SER A 343 22.05 -11.80 17.04
C SER A 343 21.33 -10.60 16.46
N LEU A 344 21.63 -10.24 15.21
CA LEU A 344 20.93 -9.15 14.51
C LEU A 344 19.47 -9.48 14.25
N ARG A 345 19.16 -10.74 13.90
CA ARG A 345 17.78 -11.21 13.69
C ARG A 345 16.98 -11.11 15.00
N GLU A 346 17.54 -11.55 16.12
CA GLU A 346 16.88 -11.43 17.43
C GLU A 346 16.65 -9.96 17.80
N GLN A 347 17.63 -9.09 17.60
CA GLN A 347 17.49 -7.65 17.81
C GLN A 347 16.41 -7.06 16.93
N TRP A 348 16.41 -7.36 15.63
CA TRP A 348 15.40 -6.91 14.67
C TRP A 348 13.99 -7.36 15.07
N LEU A 349 13.80 -8.60 15.52
CA LEU A 349 12.51 -9.08 16.01
C LEU A 349 11.99 -8.27 17.20
N LYS A 350 12.86 -7.88 18.13
CA LYS A 350 12.50 -7.00 19.26
C LYS A 350 12.13 -5.60 18.78
N GLU A 351 12.86 -5.04 17.82
CA GLU A 351 12.62 -3.70 17.28
C GLU A 351 11.32 -3.65 16.49
N VAL A 352 11.04 -4.60 15.60
CA VAL A 352 9.80 -4.62 14.82
C VAL A 352 8.58 -4.84 15.71
N LYS A 353 8.72 -5.68 16.75
CA LYS A 353 7.67 -5.84 17.77
C LYS A 353 7.41 -4.54 18.51
N GLY A 354 8.43 -3.82 18.94
CA GLY A 354 8.29 -2.51 19.60
C GLY A 354 7.59 -1.48 18.72
N MET A 355 7.89 -1.46 17.42
CA MET A 355 7.17 -0.58 16.46
C MET A 355 5.68 -0.95 16.36
N ALA A 356 5.35 -2.23 16.28
CA ALA A 356 3.96 -2.70 16.24
C ALA A 356 3.22 -2.38 17.54
N GLU A 357 3.83 -2.64 18.70
CA GLU A 357 3.26 -2.36 20.02
C GLU A 357 2.98 -0.87 20.22
N ARG A 358 3.88 0.01 19.74
CA ARG A 358 3.63 1.47 19.78
C ARG A 358 2.40 1.85 18.95
N ILE A 359 2.24 1.32 17.74
CA ILE A 359 1.06 1.58 16.90
C ILE A 359 -0.21 1.09 17.59
N ILE A 360 -0.19 -0.11 18.16
CA ILE A 360 -1.31 -0.68 18.91
C ILE A 360 -1.66 0.21 20.11
N SER A 361 -0.65 0.67 20.86
CA SER A 361 -0.84 1.59 21.97
C SER A 361 -1.49 2.91 21.53
N MET A 362 -1.07 3.48 20.41
CA MET A 362 -1.68 4.73 19.88
C MET A 362 -3.14 4.52 19.47
N ARG A 363 -3.52 3.35 18.98
CA ARG A 363 -4.92 3.02 18.68
C ARG A 363 -5.79 3.00 19.94
N ILE A 364 -5.30 2.36 21.00
CA ILE A 364 -5.98 2.28 22.30
C ILE A 364 -6.13 3.68 22.88
N HIS A 365 -5.05 4.45 22.95
CA HIS A 365 -5.08 5.81 23.49
C HIS A 365 -6.01 6.73 22.69
N LEU A 366 -6.05 6.63 21.35
CA LEU A 366 -6.95 7.44 20.54
C LEU A 366 -8.42 7.10 20.83
N ARG A 367 -8.79 5.82 20.91
CA ARG A 367 -10.14 5.39 21.28
C ARG A 367 -10.52 5.94 22.68
N ASP A 368 -9.62 5.81 23.65
CA ASP A 368 -9.90 6.22 25.04
C ASP A 368 -10.04 7.74 25.17
N MET A 369 -9.22 8.49 24.46
CA MET A 369 -9.31 9.96 24.44
C MET A 369 -10.58 10.44 23.72
N LEU A 370 -11.04 9.77 22.65
CA LEU A 370 -12.32 10.09 22.02
C LEU A 370 -13.48 9.87 23.00
N GLY A 371 -13.42 8.81 23.82
CA GLY A 371 -14.37 8.59 24.90
C GLY A 371 -14.31 9.71 25.96
N ALA A 372 -13.13 10.14 26.37
CA ALA A 372 -12.93 11.21 27.33
C ALA A 372 -13.41 12.59 26.84
N GLU A 373 -13.34 12.85 25.52
CA GLU A 373 -13.93 14.05 24.88
C GLU A 373 -15.48 14.00 24.82
N GLY A 374 -16.11 12.90 25.28
CA GLY A 374 -17.57 12.74 25.31
C GLY A 374 -18.16 12.28 23.97
N SER A 375 -17.38 11.65 23.11
CA SER A 375 -17.91 11.12 21.83
C SER A 375 -18.92 10.01 22.09
N THR A 376 -20.13 10.14 21.54
CA THR A 376 -21.18 9.13 21.58
C THR A 376 -21.01 8.04 20.52
N ARG A 377 -20.16 8.29 19.54
CA ARG A 377 -19.84 7.33 18.48
C ARG A 377 -18.95 6.21 19.03
N ARG A 378 -19.25 4.98 18.65
CA ARG A 378 -18.43 3.81 19.00
C ARG A 378 -17.16 3.79 18.15
N TRP A 379 -15.97 3.88 18.81
CA TRP A 379 -14.66 3.91 18.15
C TRP A 379 -13.87 2.60 18.33
N GLN A 380 -14.52 1.52 18.71
CA GLN A 380 -13.85 0.23 18.97
C GLN A 380 -13.12 -0.30 17.74
N HIS A 381 -13.63 -0.05 16.54
CA HIS A 381 -13.00 -0.46 15.29
C HIS A 381 -11.56 0.08 15.11
N ILE A 382 -11.22 1.23 15.73
CA ILE A 382 -9.84 1.76 15.70
C ILE A 382 -8.87 0.77 16.35
N VAL A 383 -9.30 0.06 17.40
CA VAL A 383 -8.49 -0.93 18.13
C VAL A 383 -8.54 -2.30 17.47
N ASP A 384 -9.70 -2.66 16.89
CA ASP A 384 -9.88 -3.94 16.21
C ASP A 384 -9.11 -4.03 14.90
N GLN A 385 -8.85 -2.90 14.25
CA GLN A 385 -8.02 -2.79 13.06
C GLN A 385 -6.53 -2.90 13.42
N ILE A 386 -5.71 -3.41 12.50
CA ILE A 386 -4.30 -3.71 12.73
C ILE A 386 -3.37 -3.05 11.70
N GLY A 387 -2.10 -2.91 12.04
CA GLY A 387 -1.06 -2.39 11.16
C GLY A 387 -1.03 -0.86 11.10
N MET A 388 -0.41 -0.34 10.06
CA MET A 388 -0.09 1.09 9.94
C MET A 388 -1.33 1.97 9.77
N PHE A 389 -2.39 1.47 9.13
CA PHE A 389 -3.55 2.28 8.75
C PHE A 389 -4.78 1.99 9.58
N CYS A 390 -5.60 3.02 9.75
CA CYS A 390 -6.94 2.93 10.30
C CYS A 390 -7.92 3.60 9.33
N PHE A 391 -9.01 2.92 9.05
CA PHE A 391 -10.13 3.45 8.30
C PHE A 391 -11.15 3.95 9.33
N THR A 392 -11.19 5.28 9.50
CA THR A 392 -11.94 5.89 10.62
C THR A 392 -13.46 5.85 10.44
N GLY A 393 -13.93 5.64 9.22
CA GLY A 393 -15.35 5.68 8.87
C GLY A 393 -15.95 7.10 8.91
N ILE A 394 -15.14 8.16 8.88
CA ILE A 394 -15.61 9.54 8.73
C ILE A 394 -15.86 9.87 7.26
N SER A 395 -16.77 10.84 7.01
CA SER A 395 -17.13 11.24 5.64
C SER A 395 -16.07 12.14 5.00
N PRO A 396 -16.07 12.27 3.65
CA PRO A 396 -15.20 13.22 2.96
C PRO A 396 -15.37 14.67 3.44
N GLU A 397 -16.58 15.08 3.81
CA GLU A 397 -16.88 16.43 4.34
C GLU A 397 -16.24 16.61 5.72
N GLN A 398 -16.26 15.59 6.56
CA GLN A 398 -15.59 15.59 7.87
C GLN A 398 -14.06 15.63 7.71
N VAL A 399 -13.52 14.95 6.70
CA VAL A 399 -12.09 15.04 6.34
C VAL A 399 -11.72 16.46 5.91
N GLU A 400 -12.54 17.09 5.06
CA GLU A 400 -12.31 18.48 4.62
C GLU A 400 -12.31 19.46 5.81
N ARG A 401 -13.20 19.26 6.81
CA ARG A 401 -13.18 20.04 8.05
C ARG A 401 -11.90 19.82 8.86
N LEU A 402 -11.43 18.59 9.01
CA LEU A 402 -10.16 18.29 9.69
C LEU A 402 -8.98 19.01 9.04
N ILE A 403 -8.93 19.04 7.72
CA ILE A 403 -7.87 19.74 6.99
C ILE A 403 -7.98 21.26 7.17
N LYS A 404 -9.18 21.82 6.94
CA LYS A 404 -9.40 23.26 6.90
C LYS A 404 -9.32 23.90 8.31
N ASP A 405 -10.01 23.28 9.28
CA ASP A 405 -10.24 23.91 10.60
C ASP A 405 -9.13 23.50 11.61
N TYR A 406 -8.46 22.34 11.38
CA TYR A 406 -7.50 21.76 12.32
C TYR A 406 -6.12 21.47 11.73
N SER A 407 -5.89 21.72 10.43
CA SER A 407 -4.61 21.39 9.77
C SER A 407 -4.20 19.91 9.96
N ILE A 408 -5.18 18.99 10.00
CA ILE A 408 -4.95 17.56 10.12
C ILE A 408 -5.14 16.93 8.74
N TYR A 409 -4.07 16.42 8.17
CA TYR A 409 -3.97 15.96 6.80
C TYR A 409 -4.07 14.43 6.71
N LEU A 410 -5.11 13.92 6.05
CA LEU A 410 -5.39 12.50 5.84
C LEU A 410 -5.99 12.28 4.45
N THR A 411 -6.19 11.02 4.04
CA THR A 411 -6.81 10.75 2.73
C THR A 411 -8.32 11.00 2.77
N ARG A 412 -8.89 11.41 1.64
CA ARG A 412 -10.30 11.83 1.54
C ARG A 412 -11.30 10.74 1.93
N ASP A 413 -10.91 9.48 1.83
CA ASP A 413 -11.71 8.31 2.23
C ASP A 413 -11.70 8.02 3.74
N GLY A 414 -11.09 8.90 4.54
CA GLY A 414 -11.02 8.76 5.99
C GLY A 414 -9.94 7.79 6.50
N ARG A 415 -9.00 7.36 5.65
CA ARG A 415 -7.84 6.58 6.09
C ARG A 415 -6.84 7.49 6.82
N ILE A 416 -6.39 7.05 7.98
CA ILE A 416 -5.28 7.66 8.73
C ILE A 416 -4.11 6.70 8.87
N SER A 417 -2.89 7.24 8.86
CA SER A 417 -1.69 6.53 9.28
C SER A 417 -1.52 6.67 10.79
N VAL A 418 -1.78 5.59 11.52
CA VAL A 418 -1.60 5.57 12.98
C VAL A 418 -0.13 5.79 13.38
N ALA A 419 0.80 5.47 12.49
CA ALA A 419 2.22 5.73 12.68
C ALA A 419 2.57 7.23 12.79
N GLY A 420 1.71 8.12 12.29
CA GLY A 420 1.84 9.58 12.44
C GLY A 420 1.28 10.12 13.76
N ILE A 421 0.61 9.29 14.55
CA ILE A 421 0.09 9.66 15.87
C ILE A 421 1.22 9.54 16.91
N THR A 422 1.34 10.54 17.77
CA THR A 422 2.32 10.60 18.86
C THR A 422 1.63 10.96 20.16
N THR A 423 2.29 10.75 21.30
CA THR A 423 1.78 11.18 22.61
C THR A 423 1.52 12.69 22.68
N ASN A 424 2.24 13.48 21.86
CA ASN A 424 2.14 14.94 21.84
C ASN A 424 0.96 15.45 21.00
N ASN A 425 0.53 14.70 19.95
CA ASN A 425 -0.51 15.17 19.03
C ASN A 425 -1.86 14.46 19.19
N ILE A 426 -1.91 13.34 19.91
CA ILE A 426 -3.09 12.48 20.02
C ILE A 426 -4.28 13.20 20.67
N GLY A 427 -4.06 14.03 21.67
CA GLY A 427 -5.12 14.80 22.33
C GLY A 427 -5.74 15.84 21.39
N TYR A 428 -4.91 16.52 20.59
CA TYR A 428 -5.41 17.45 19.57
C TYR A 428 -6.21 16.72 18.49
N LEU A 429 -5.71 15.56 18.04
CA LEU A 429 -6.41 14.71 17.07
C LEU A 429 -7.77 14.22 17.61
N ALA A 430 -7.83 13.76 18.87
CA ALA A 430 -9.07 13.28 19.50
C ALA A 430 -10.14 14.37 19.57
N ARG A 431 -9.79 15.58 20.04
CA ARG A 431 -10.70 16.74 20.04
C ARG A 431 -11.21 17.09 18.64
N ALA A 432 -10.31 17.17 17.66
CA ALA A 432 -10.69 17.48 16.29
C ALA A 432 -11.63 16.44 15.69
N LEU A 433 -11.32 15.14 15.85
CA LEU A 433 -12.18 14.05 15.41
C LEU A 433 -13.55 14.09 16.09
N HIS A 434 -13.59 14.31 17.41
CA HIS A 434 -14.85 14.45 18.14
C HIS A 434 -15.67 15.63 17.59
N ASP A 435 -15.06 16.79 17.39
CA ASP A 435 -15.77 17.98 16.89
C ASP A 435 -16.37 17.81 15.50
N VAL A 436 -15.65 17.21 14.57
CA VAL A 436 -16.16 17.01 13.20
C VAL A 436 -17.19 15.88 13.09
N THR A 437 -17.31 15.03 14.12
CA THR A 437 -18.21 13.85 14.14
C THR A 437 -19.40 13.99 15.08
N LYS A 438 -19.58 15.13 15.73
CA LYS A 438 -20.77 15.50 16.51
C LYS A 438 -22.04 15.48 15.69
#